data_e0536564bd5445590c9b1ed10fd21fec
#
_entry.id   e0536564bd5445590c9b1ed10fd21fec
#
_cell.length_a   1.000
_cell.length_b   1.000
_cell.length_c   1.000
_cell.angle_alpha   90.00
_cell.angle_beta   90.00
_cell.angle_gamma   90.00
#
_symmetry.space_group_name_H-M   'P 1'
#
loop_
_entity.id
_entity.type
_entity.pdbx_description
1 polymer ?
#
loop_
_entity_poly.entity_id
_entity_poly.type
_entity_poly.pdbx_seq_one_letter_code
_entity_poly.pdbx_strand_id
1 'polypeptide(L)'
;QKNVFITGSSRGIGLAIAHKFASLGANVVLNSRGEISEELLNEFKPYGVKVLAISGDVSDFTDAKRMVDQAIEELGSVDVLVNNAGITQDTLMLKMTEEDFEKVLKVNLTGAFNMTQAVLKQMIKAREGAIINMSSVVGLMGNIGQANYAASKAGLIGFTKSVAREVANRNVRVNAIAPGMIESDMTAVLSDKVKDAMLAQIPMKQFGQAEQVAE
;
A
#
# COMPACT_ATOMS: atom_id res chain seq x y z
N GLN A 1 9.31 4.70 20.29
CA GLN A 1 8.14 4.11 19.61
C GLN A 1 8.16 4.60 18.18
N LYS A 2 7.94 3.70 17.20
CA LYS A 2 7.92 4.06 15.76
C LYS A 2 6.50 4.51 15.34
N ASN A 3 6.45 5.40 14.36
CA ASN A 3 5.21 5.90 13.77
C ASN A 3 5.11 5.40 12.33
N VAL A 4 4.04 4.70 12.01
CA VAL A 4 3.85 4.02 10.73
C VAL A 4 2.64 4.59 10.01
N PHE A 5 2.83 5.09 8.80
CA PHE A 5 1.74 5.52 7.92
C PHE A 5 1.46 4.43 6.89
N ILE A 6 0.24 3.89 6.87
CA ILE A 6 -0.17 2.87 5.91
C ILE A 6 -1.29 3.43 5.04
N THR A 7 -1.05 3.61 3.75
CA THR A 7 -2.08 4.07 2.83
C THR A 7 -3.05 2.93 2.46
N GLY A 8 -4.35 3.26 2.31
CA GLY A 8 -5.36 2.27 1.98
C GLY A 8 -5.51 1.16 3.04
N SER A 9 -5.49 1.53 4.31
CA SER A 9 -5.42 0.60 5.44
C SER A 9 -6.74 0.40 6.18
N SER A 10 -7.88 0.76 5.58
CA SER A 10 -9.19 0.50 6.17
C SER A 10 -9.67 -0.95 6.02
N ARG A 11 -8.98 -1.78 5.24
CA ARG A 11 -9.29 -3.19 5.00
C ARG A 11 -8.12 -3.96 4.39
N GLY A 12 -8.28 -5.28 4.27
CA GLY A 12 -7.38 -6.16 3.53
C GLY A 12 -5.92 -6.11 4.01
N ILE A 13 -4.98 -6.17 3.09
CA ILE A 13 -3.54 -6.21 3.39
C ILE A 13 -3.11 -4.98 4.21
N GLY A 14 -3.57 -3.78 3.85
CA GLY A 14 -3.23 -2.56 4.59
C GLY A 14 -3.67 -2.60 6.04
N LEU A 15 -4.86 -3.13 6.32
CA LEU A 15 -5.36 -3.28 7.69
C LEU A 15 -4.56 -4.35 8.47
N ALA A 16 -4.25 -5.49 7.85
CA ALA A 16 -3.43 -6.53 8.47
C ALA A 16 -2.03 -5.99 8.82
N ILE A 17 -1.43 -5.21 7.93
CA ILE A 17 -0.15 -4.52 8.20
C ILE A 17 -0.28 -3.56 9.38
N ALA A 18 -1.36 -2.79 9.47
CA ALA A 18 -1.60 -1.87 10.58
C ALA A 18 -1.71 -2.62 11.91
N HIS A 19 -2.47 -3.70 11.97
CA HIS A 19 -2.56 -4.55 13.16
C HIS A 19 -1.21 -5.14 13.55
N LYS A 20 -0.42 -5.61 12.59
CA LYS A 20 0.91 -6.16 12.86
C LYS A 20 1.83 -5.10 13.48
N PHE A 21 1.93 -3.91 12.90
CA PHE A 21 2.73 -2.84 13.47
C PHE A 21 2.24 -2.40 14.85
N ALA A 22 0.94 -2.29 15.05
CA ALA A 22 0.34 -1.96 16.36
C ALA A 22 0.67 -3.02 17.41
N SER A 23 0.61 -4.31 17.06
CA SER A 23 0.96 -5.42 17.96
C SER A 23 2.44 -5.41 18.37
N LEU A 24 3.30 -4.81 17.55
CA LEU A 24 4.72 -4.60 17.85
C LEU A 24 4.99 -3.28 18.60
N GLY A 25 3.93 -2.58 19.03
CA GLY A 25 4.03 -1.36 19.81
C GLY A 25 4.27 -0.08 19.00
N ALA A 26 4.08 -0.09 17.69
CA ALA A 26 4.18 1.12 16.86
C ALA A 26 2.86 1.91 16.89
N ASN A 27 2.95 3.24 16.83
CA ASN A 27 1.80 4.07 16.50
C ASN A 27 1.47 3.90 15.03
N VAL A 28 0.20 3.91 14.67
CA VAL A 28 -0.25 3.71 13.29
C VAL A 28 -1.15 4.83 12.80
N VAL A 29 -0.95 5.22 11.57
CA VAL A 29 -1.85 6.10 10.82
C VAL A 29 -2.60 5.25 9.82
N LEU A 30 -3.90 5.14 10.01
CA LEU A 30 -4.83 4.52 9.07
C LEU A 30 -5.27 5.55 8.04
N ASN A 31 -5.32 5.15 6.79
CA ASN A 31 -5.75 6.02 5.70
C ASN A 31 -6.77 5.34 4.79
N SER A 32 -7.76 6.09 4.40
CA SER A 32 -8.69 5.79 3.31
C SER A 32 -9.17 7.08 2.66
N ARG A 33 -9.84 7.02 1.50
CA ARG A 33 -10.47 8.20 0.88
C ARG A 33 -11.69 8.68 1.66
N GLY A 34 -12.42 7.73 2.24
CA GLY A 34 -13.59 8.02 3.08
C GLY A 34 -13.22 8.05 4.57
N GLU A 35 -14.22 8.28 5.38
CA GLU A 35 -14.10 8.25 6.83
C GLU A 35 -13.79 6.83 7.33
N ILE A 36 -12.93 6.74 8.32
CA ILE A 36 -12.61 5.50 9.04
C ILE A 36 -13.50 5.43 10.26
N SER A 37 -14.25 4.34 10.38
CA SER A 37 -15.23 4.19 11.45
C SER A 37 -14.59 4.07 12.83
N GLU A 38 -15.32 4.52 13.85
CA GLU A 38 -14.91 4.33 15.25
C GLU A 38 -14.77 2.86 15.63
N GLU A 39 -15.59 1.99 15.04
CA GLU A 39 -15.52 0.53 15.24
C GLU A 39 -14.14 0.02 14.85
N LEU A 40 -13.65 0.39 13.66
CA LEU A 40 -12.33 0.00 13.20
C LEU A 40 -11.22 0.55 14.12
N LEU A 41 -11.33 1.79 14.55
CA LEU A 41 -10.36 2.38 15.50
C LEU A 41 -10.37 1.65 16.85
N ASN A 42 -11.52 1.17 17.29
CA ASN A 42 -11.66 0.42 18.55
C ASN A 42 -10.93 -0.94 18.50
N GLU A 43 -10.75 -1.55 17.33
CA GLU A 43 -9.98 -2.79 17.18
C GLU A 43 -8.52 -2.64 17.64
N PHE A 44 -7.99 -1.41 17.60
CA PHE A 44 -6.61 -1.13 17.98
C PHE A 44 -6.41 -0.82 19.49
N LYS A 45 -7.49 -0.60 20.24
CA LYS A 45 -7.41 -0.31 21.68
C LYS A 45 -6.60 -1.32 22.49
N PRO A 46 -6.68 -2.64 22.22
CA PRO A 46 -5.91 -3.62 22.98
C PRO A 46 -4.39 -3.47 22.85
N TYR A 47 -3.91 -2.83 21.79
CA TYR A 47 -2.45 -2.66 21.58
C TYR A 47 -1.84 -1.52 22.42
N GLY A 48 -2.65 -0.61 22.96
CA GLY A 48 -2.17 0.50 23.79
C GLY A 48 -1.29 1.51 23.07
N VAL A 49 -1.42 1.63 21.74
CA VAL A 49 -0.67 2.55 20.87
C VAL A 49 -1.56 3.70 20.42
N LYS A 50 -0.94 4.78 19.91
CA LYS A 50 -1.69 5.85 19.25
C LYS A 50 -2.13 5.38 17.87
N VAL A 51 -3.39 5.65 17.54
CA VAL A 51 -3.97 5.36 16.22
C VAL A 51 -4.61 6.63 15.70
N LEU A 52 -4.18 7.07 14.52
CA LEU A 52 -4.76 8.21 13.83
C LEU A 52 -5.52 7.73 12.60
N ALA A 53 -6.68 8.31 12.36
CA ALA A 53 -7.43 8.18 11.12
C ALA A 53 -7.23 9.44 10.28
N ILE A 54 -6.61 9.32 9.13
CA ILE A 54 -6.39 10.45 8.22
C ILE A 54 -6.99 10.11 6.86
N SER A 55 -8.12 10.74 6.55
CA SER A 55 -8.77 10.59 5.25
C SER A 55 -8.09 11.46 4.20
N GLY A 56 -7.97 10.93 2.98
CA GLY A 56 -7.45 11.67 1.84
C GLY A 56 -7.08 10.78 0.65
N ASP A 57 -6.85 11.43 -0.48
CA ASP A 57 -6.55 10.78 -1.75
C ASP A 57 -5.04 10.87 -2.06
N VAL A 58 -4.36 9.72 -2.05
CA VAL A 58 -2.94 9.64 -2.37
C VAL A 58 -2.62 10.11 -3.79
N SER A 59 -3.59 10.02 -4.71
CA SER A 59 -3.42 10.44 -6.10
C SER A 59 -3.40 11.96 -6.30
N ASP A 60 -3.81 12.73 -5.29
CA ASP A 60 -3.67 14.18 -5.25
C ASP A 60 -2.39 14.57 -4.48
N PHE A 61 -1.51 15.31 -5.16
CA PHE A 61 -0.23 15.70 -4.59
C PHE A 61 -0.35 16.60 -3.34
N THR A 62 -1.28 17.54 -3.38
CA THR A 62 -1.51 18.49 -2.26
C THR A 62 -2.12 17.75 -1.08
N ASP A 63 -3.05 16.84 -1.33
CA ASP A 63 -3.70 16.06 -0.28
C ASP A 63 -2.73 15.06 0.36
N ALA A 64 -1.89 14.39 -0.44
CA ALA A 64 -0.83 13.52 0.08
C ALA A 64 0.12 14.28 1.03
N LYS A 65 0.52 15.49 0.64
CA LYS A 65 1.36 16.35 1.50
C LYS A 65 0.63 16.73 2.78
N ARG A 66 -0.63 17.15 2.71
CA ARG A 66 -1.46 17.49 3.88
C ARG A 66 -1.55 16.32 4.86
N MET A 67 -1.81 15.11 4.34
CA MET A 67 -1.92 13.91 5.18
C MET A 67 -0.62 13.62 5.94
N VAL A 68 0.51 13.72 5.27
CA VAL A 68 1.82 13.50 5.90
C VAL A 68 2.16 14.59 6.91
N ASP A 69 1.91 15.86 6.57
CA ASP A 69 2.13 16.98 7.47
C ASP A 69 1.29 16.83 8.76
N GLN A 70 0.02 16.43 8.63
CA GLN A 70 -0.85 16.15 9.78
C GLN A 70 -0.31 15.01 10.64
N ALA A 71 0.14 13.90 10.03
CA ALA A 71 0.71 12.79 10.79
C ALA A 71 1.98 13.21 11.55
N ILE A 72 2.83 14.04 10.95
CA ILE A 72 4.04 14.55 11.60
C ILE A 72 3.67 15.53 12.73
N GLU A 73 2.66 16.38 12.56
CA GLU A 73 2.20 17.30 13.60
C GLU A 73 1.71 16.54 14.84
N GLU A 74 0.94 15.46 14.64
CA GLU A 74 0.32 14.71 15.73
C GLU A 74 1.24 13.68 16.40
N LEU A 75 2.19 13.09 15.64
CA LEU A 75 3.07 12.03 16.13
C LEU A 75 4.54 12.45 16.26
N GLY A 76 4.93 13.59 15.70
CA GLY A 76 6.30 14.10 15.67
C GLY A 76 7.14 13.60 14.47
N SER A 77 6.84 12.43 13.92
CA SER A 77 7.53 11.85 12.75
C SER A 77 6.65 10.85 12.02
N VAL A 78 7.06 10.48 10.82
CA VAL A 78 6.66 9.26 10.12
C VAL A 78 7.93 8.46 9.87
N ASP A 79 8.13 7.38 10.63
CA ASP A 79 9.34 6.55 10.56
C ASP A 79 9.26 5.47 9.49
N VAL A 80 8.04 4.99 9.23
CA VAL A 80 7.75 3.99 8.20
C VAL A 80 6.57 4.45 7.35
N LEU A 81 6.72 4.41 6.04
CA LEU A 81 5.65 4.60 5.08
C LEU A 81 5.38 3.28 4.35
N VAL A 82 4.13 2.83 4.37
CA VAL A 82 3.68 1.70 3.56
C VAL A 82 2.73 2.22 2.47
N ASN A 83 3.21 2.27 1.24
CA ASN A 83 2.42 2.60 0.06
C ASN A 83 1.64 1.37 -0.38
N ASN A 84 0.48 1.17 0.24
CA ASN A 84 -0.40 0.03 -0.01
C ASN A 84 -1.65 0.40 -0.83
N ALA A 85 -2.10 1.66 -0.80
CA ALA A 85 -3.26 2.10 -1.56
C ALA A 85 -3.15 1.73 -3.04
N GLY A 86 -4.19 1.12 -3.56
CA GLY A 86 -4.23 0.71 -4.96
C GLY A 86 -5.64 0.32 -5.39
N ILE A 87 -5.86 0.38 -6.69
CA ILE A 87 -7.10 -0.02 -7.35
C ILE A 87 -6.80 -0.92 -8.54
N THR A 88 -7.81 -1.65 -8.98
CA THR A 88 -7.85 -2.34 -10.29
C THR A 88 -8.97 -1.75 -11.14
N GLN A 89 -8.80 -1.80 -12.44
CA GLN A 89 -9.81 -1.47 -13.45
C GLN A 89 -9.58 -2.40 -14.63
N ASP A 90 -10.03 -3.65 -14.45
CA ASP A 90 -9.69 -4.77 -15.32
C ASP A 90 -10.54 -4.74 -16.59
N THR A 91 -9.88 -4.72 -17.74
CA THR A 91 -10.50 -4.87 -19.06
C THR A 91 -9.47 -5.29 -20.09
N LEU A 92 -9.91 -5.99 -21.15
CA LEU A 92 -9.02 -6.38 -22.24
C LEU A 92 -8.45 -5.16 -22.96
N MET A 93 -7.19 -5.23 -23.39
CA MET A 93 -6.46 -4.12 -24.02
C MET A 93 -7.23 -3.43 -25.15
N LEU A 94 -7.96 -4.20 -25.98
CA LEU A 94 -8.78 -3.63 -27.06
C LEU A 94 -9.95 -2.75 -26.58
N LYS A 95 -10.37 -2.90 -25.32
CA LYS A 95 -11.48 -2.14 -24.74
C LYS A 95 -11.02 -1.17 -23.65
N MET A 96 -9.76 -1.25 -23.25
CA MET A 96 -9.18 -0.37 -22.23
C MET A 96 -9.12 1.05 -22.77
N THR A 97 -9.74 1.97 -22.06
CA THR A 97 -9.69 3.40 -22.41
C THR A 97 -8.44 4.04 -21.80
N GLU A 98 -8.05 5.20 -22.33
CA GLU A 98 -6.99 6.01 -21.74
C GLU A 98 -7.31 6.34 -20.26
N GLU A 99 -8.57 6.68 -19.96
CA GLU A 99 -9.03 6.97 -18.61
C GLU A 99 -8.85 5.76 -17.66
N ASP A 100 -9.20 4.54 -18.12
CA ASP A 100 -8.98 3.30 -17.33
C ASP A 100 -7.51 3.08 -17.03
N PHE A 101 -6.64 3.35 -18.01
CA PHE A 101 -5.21 3.21 -17.86
C PHE A 101 -4.63 4.25 -16.89
N GLU A 102 -4.88 5.52 -17.14
CA GLU A 102 -4.36 6.62 -16.34
C GLU A 102 -4.85 6.58 -14.89
N LYS A 103 -6.12 6.27 -14.67
CA LYS A 103 -6.70 6.18 -13.32
C LYS A 103 -5.96 5.19 -12.43
N VAL A 104 -5.61 4.01 -12.96
CA VAL A 104 -4.89 2.99 -12.21
C VAL A 104 -3.44 3.44 -11.94
N LEU A 105 -2.75 4.01 -12.94
CA LEU A 105 -1.41 4.54 -12.75
C LEU A 105 -1.39 5.69 -11.74
N LYS A 106 -2.37 6.57 -11.82
CA LYS A 106 -2.47 7.74 -10.94
C LYS A 106 -2.60 7.35 -9.47
N VAL A 107 -3.42 6.35 -9.15
CA VAL A 107 -3.56 5.89 -7.77
C VAL A 107 -2.37 5.04 -7.36
N ASN A 108 -2.04 4.00 -8.13
CA ASN A 108 -1.10 2.95 -7.69
C ASN A 108 0.36 3.40 -7.75
N LEU A 109 0.74 4.21 -8.73
CA LEU A 109 2.13 4.63 -8.95
C LEU A 109 2.36 6.08 -8.54
N THR A 110 1.57 7.02 -9.10
CA THR A 110 1.71 8.45 -8.75
C THR A 110 1.37 8.68 -7.28
N GLY A 111 0.38 7.97 -6.73
CA GLY A 111 0.05 8.04 -5.31
C GLY A 111 1.23 7.63 -4.40
N ALA A 112 1.93 6.55 -4.74
CA ALA A 112 3.12 6.14 -4.01
C ALA A 112 4.26 7.17 -4.14
N PHE A 113 4.44 7.77 -5.31
CA PHE A 113 5.37 8.89 -5.50
C PHE A 113 5.01 10.07 -4.61
N ASN A 114 3.75 10.51 -4.60
CA ASN A 114 3.29 11.66 -3.81
C ASN A 114 3.57 11.46 -2.32
N MET A 115 3.18 10.31 -1.77
CA MET A 115 3.39 9.98 -0.36
C MET A 115 4.88 9.86 0.00
N THR A 116 5.66 9.21 -0.87
CA THR A 116 7.11 9.09 -0.70
C THR A 116 7.76 10.45 -0.67
N GLN A 117 7.46 11.31 -1.63
CA GLN A 117 8.03 12.65 -1.72
C GLN A 117 7.68 13.51 -0.49
N ALA A 118 6.46 13.35 0.04
CA ALA A 118 6.01 14.08 1.22
C ALA A 118 6.80 13.70 2.49
N VAL A 119 7.09 12.39 2.72
CA VAL A 119 7.83 11.95 3.93
C VAL A 119 9.34 12.09 3.80
N LEU A 120 9.88 12.11 2.58
CA LEU A 120 11.29 11.89 2.32
C LEU A 120 12.19 12.95 2.97
N LYS A 121 11.78 14.22 2.93
CA LYS A 121 12.55 15.33 3.54
C LYS A 121 12.80 15.12 5.04
N GLN A 122 11.77 14.67 5.76
CA GLN A 122 11.86 14.40 7.20
C GLN A 122 12.75 13.19 7.46
N MET A 123 12.60 12.09 6.72
CA MET A 123 13.41 10.89 6.86
C MET A 123 14.90 11.15 6.57
N ILE A 124 15.21 11.91 5.50
CA ILE A 124 16.58 12.30 5.15
C ILE A 124 17.21 13.15 6.25
N LYS A 125 16.46 14.10 6.83
CA LYS A 125 16.94 14.95 7.92
C LYS A 125 17.21 14.14 9.19
N ALA A 126 16.31 13.21 9.51
CA ALA A 126 16.44 12.32 10.66
C ALA A 126 17.55 11.27 10.47
N ARG A 127 17.99 11.00 9.23
CA ARG A 127 18.88 9.90 8.86
C ARG A 127 18.34 8.54 9.29
N GLU A 128 17.04 8.40 9.26
CA GLU A 128 16.31 7.20 9.62
C GLU A 128 14.96 7.17 8.88
N GLY A 129 14.60 6.02 8.33
CA GLY A 129 13.30 5.81 7.69
C GLY A 129 13.22 4.49 6.94
N ALA A 130 12.00 4.04 6.72
CA ALA A 130 11.73 2.89 5.86
C ALA A 130 10.48 3.15 5.00
N ILE A 131 10.59 2.85 3.71
CA ILE A 131 9.48 2.94 2.77
C ILE A 131 9.26 1.55 2.17
N ILE A 132 8.03 1.09 2.20
CA ILE A 132 7.60 -0.19 1.64
C ILE A 132 6.55 0.08 0.57
N ASN A 133 6.83 -0.34 -0.67
CA ASN A 133 5.92 -0.20 -1.79
C ASN A 133 5.25 -1.55 -2.08
N MET A 134 3.91 -1.58 -2.03
CA MET A 134 3.15 -2.80 -2.32
C MET A 134 2.99 -2.96 -3.83
N SER A 135 3.88 -3.75 -4.43
CA SER A 135 3.80 -4.19 -5.82
C SER A 135 2.82 -5.38 -5.96
N SER A 136 3.06 -6.27 -6.89
CA SER A 136 2.30 -7.50 -7.11
C SER A 136 3.09 -8.43 -8.02
N VAL A 137 2.84 -9.74 -7.92
CA VAL A 137 3.32 -10.71 -8.91
C VAL A 137 2.84 -10.35 -10.32
N VAL A 138 1.68 -9.70 -10.46
CA VAL A 138 1.17 -9.20 -11.74
C VAL A 138 2.12 -8.15 -12.35
N GLY A 139 2.80 -7.35 -11.54
CA GLY A 139 3.84 -6.44 -12.00
C GLY A 139 5.10 -7.15 -12.52
N LEU A 140 5.32 -8.41 -12.16
CA LEU A 140 6.45 -9.24 -12.61
C LEU A 140 6.11 -10.09 -13.84
N MET A 141 4.89 -10.62 -13.88
CA MET A 141 4.48 -11.64 -14.87
C MET A 141 3.47 -11.13 -15.89
N GLY A 142 2.77 -10.04 -15.59
CA GLY A 142 1.57 -9.62 -16.31
C GLY A 142 0.35 -10.48 -15.97
N ASN A 143 -0.83 -10.01 -16.41
CA ASN A 143 -2.06 -10.78 -16.36
C ASN A 143 -3.04 -10.27 -17.43
N ILE A 144 -3.82 -11.17 -18.00
CA ILE A 144 -4.82 -10.82 -19.02
C ILE A 144 -5.83 -9.83 -18.42
N GLY A 145 -6.11 -8.76 -19.15
CA GLY A 145 -7.07 -7.72 -18.73
C GLY A 145 -6.52 -6.73 -17.68
N GLN A 146 -5.26 -6.82 -17.32
CA GLN A 146 -4.64 -5.98 -16.29
C GLN A 146 -3.42 -5.21 -16.80
N ALA A 147 -3.40 -4.77 -18.05
CA ALA A 147 -2.26 -4.04 -18.60
C ALA A 147 -1.92 -2.77 -17.81
N ASN A 148 -2.93 -2.00 -17.39
CA ASN A 148 -2.81 -0.83 -16.53
C ASN A 148 -2.25 -1.19 -15.13
N TYR A 149 -2.83 -2.18 -14.48
CA TYR A 149 -2.42 -2.64 -13.16
C TYR A 149 -1.00 -3.20 -13.19
N ALA A 150 -0.69 -4.08 -14.15
CA ALA A 150 0.64 -4.62 -14.35
C ALA A 150 1.69 -3.52 -14.55
N ALA A 151 1.40 -2.54 -15.41
CA ALA A 151 2.28 -1.38 -15.64
C ALA A 151 2.52 -0.58 -14.35
N SER A 152 1.46 -0.31 -13.57
CA SER A 152 1.57 0.43 -12.31
C SER A 152 2.43 -0.32 -11.28
N LYS A 153 2.25 -1.63 -11.15
CA LYS A 153 2.97 -2.47 -10.18
C LYS A 153 4.42 -2.75 -10.60
N ALA A 154 4.69 -2.89 -11.90
CA ALA A 154 6.04 -2.94 -12.44
C ALA A 154 6.77 -1.59 -12.26
N GLY A 155 6.07 -0.47 -12.49
CA GLY A 155 6.59 0.88 -12.26
C GLY A 155 7.04 1.10 -10.82
N LEU A 156 6.29 0.58 -9.83
CA LEU A 156 6.68 0.64 -8.42
C LEU A 156 8.02 -0.05 -8.14
N ILE A 157 8.35 -1.14 -8.84
CA ILE A 157 9.62 -1.84 -8.66
C ILE A 157 10.77 -0.96 -9.15
N GLY A 158 10.64 -0.35 -10.33
CA GLY A 158 11.63 0.60 -10.85
C GLY A 158 11.79 1.83 -9.96
N PHE A 159 10.66 2.41 -9.54
CA PHE A 159 10.61 3.54 -8.59
C PHE A 159 11.33 3.21 -7.29
N THR A 160 11.04 2.07 -6.68
CA THR A 160 11.68 1.59 -5.45
C THR A 160 13.19 1.54 -5.59
N LYS A 161 13.69 0.93 -6.67
CA LYS A 161 15.13 0.77 -6.91
C LYS A 161 15.86 2.11 -7.09
N SER A 162 15.22 3.07 -7.76
CA SER A 162 15.77 4.43 -7.94
C SER A 162 15.84 5.17 -6.62
N VAL A 163 14.72 5.27 -5.91
CA VAL A 163 14.65 6.02 -4.64
C VAL A 163 15.58 5.39 -3.60
N ALA A 164 15.65 4.06 -3.51
CA ALA A 164 16.57 3.38 -2.60
C ALA A 164 18.02 3.80 -2.80
N ARG A 165 18.47 3.96 -4.06
CA ARG A 165 19.83 4.42 -4.38
C ARG A 165 20.08 5.88 -4.01
N GLU A 166 19.08 6.74 -4.20
CA GLU A 166 19.18 8.17 -3.88
C GLU A 166 19.34 8.44 -2.38
N VAL A 167 18.67 7.64 -1.53
CA VAL A 167 18.58 7.90 -0.09
C VAL A 167 19.41 6.96 0.79
N ALA A 168 20.11 5.99 0.19
CA ALA A 168 20.90 5.01 0.92
C ALA A 168 21.94 5.65 1.86
N ASN A 169 22.63 6.71 1.41
CA ASN A 169 23.61 7.45 2.21
C ASN A 169 22.98 8.26 3.36
N ARG A 170 21.67 8.31 3.42
CA ARG A 170 20.87 8.95 4.48
C ARG A 170 20.27 7.93 5.46
N ASN A 171 20.66 6.66 5.36
CA ASN A 171 20.13 5.57 6.17
C ASN A 171 18.61 5.41 6.06
N VAL A 172 18.04 5.73 4.89
CA VAL A 172 16.64 5.48 4.56
C VAL A 172 16.57 4.26 3.65
N ARG A 173 15.75 3.29 4.03
CA ARG A 173 15.57 2.05 3.26
C ARG A 173 14.29 2.13 2.44
N VAL A 174 14.34 1.67 1.20
CA VAL A 174 13.15 1.62 0.32
C VAL A 174 13.10 0.24 -0.33
N ASN A 175 12.00 -0.48 -0.09
CA ASN A 175 11.82 -1.84 -0.60
C ASN A 175 10.43 -2.00 -1.21
N ALA A 176 10.28 -3.01 -2.06
CA ALA A 176 8.99 -3.42 -2.61
C ALA A 176 8.68 -4.86 -2.22
N ILE A 177 7.41 -5.12 -1.95
CA ILE A 177 6.86 -6.45 -1.74
C ILE A 177 5.93 -6.74 -2.92
N ALA A 178 6.02 -7.93 -3.50
CA ALA A 178 5.19 -8.36 -4.61
C ALA A 178 4.32 -9.57 -4.18
N PRO A 179 3.20 -9.35 -3.48
CA PRO A 179 2.33 -10.45 -3.06
C PRO A 179 1.77 -11.20 -4.27
N GLY A 180 1.53 -12.50 -4.06
CA GLY A 180 0.76 -13.32 -4.97
C GLY A 180 -0.73 -13.09 -4.84
N MET A 181 -1.53 -14.11 -5.08
CA MET A 181 -2.97 -14.05 -4.87
C MET A 181 -3.30 -14.18 -3.38
N ILE A 182 -3.89 -13.15 -2.83
CA ILE A 182 -4.27 -13.06 -1.42
C ILE A 182 -5.80 -13.12 -1.31
N GLU A 183 -6.30 -13.86 -0.35
CA GLU A 183 -7.73 -13.87 -0.03
C GLU A 183 -8.24 -12.45 0.29
N SER A 184 -9.39 -12.13 -0.27
CA SER A 184 -10.04 -10.83 -0.10
C SER A 184 -11.54 -10.96 -0.36
N ASP A 185 -12.32 -9.95 -0.01
CA ASP A 185 -13.75 -9.89 -0.34
C ASP A 185 -13.99 -10.09 -1.84
N MET A 186 -13.08 -9.62 -2.70
CA MET A 186 -13.17 -9.78 -4.15
C MET A 186 -12.96 -11.24 -4.58
N THR A 187 -12.05 -11.97 -3.95
CA THR A 187 -11.84 -13.39 -4.26
C THR A 187 -12.94 -14.27 -3.69
N ALA A 188 -13.55 -13.85 -2.56
CA ALA A 188 -14.63 -14.61 -1.91
C ALA A 188 -15.86 -14.79 -2.80
N VAL A 189 -16.20 -13.78 -3.60
CA VAL A 189 -17.39 -13.77 -4.48
C VAL A 189 -17.18 -14.43 -5.85
N LEU A 190 -15.96 -14.89 -6.16
CA LEU A 190 -15.65 -15.58 -7.41
C LEU A 190 -16.30 -16.97 -7.45
N SER A 191 -16.73 -17.40 -8.64
CA SER A 191 -17.22 -18.77 -8.84
C SER A 191 -16.11 -19.80 -8.61
N ASP A 192 -16.48 -21.02 -8.20
CA ASP A 192 -15.54 -22.11 -7.95
C ASP A 192 -14.65 -22.38 -9.16
N LYS A 193 -15.23 -22.36 -10.37
CA LYS A 193 -14.48 -22.53 -11.62
C LYS A 193 -13.35 -21.50 -11.79
N VAL A 194 -13.60 -20.25 -11.43
CA VAL A 194 -12.59 -19.18 -11.51
C VAL A 194 -11.55 -19.37 -10.42
N LYS A 195 -11.98 -19.68 -9.18
CA LYS A 195 -11.06 -19.98 -8.07
C LYS A 195 -10.13 -21.15 -8.41
N ASP A 196 -10.68 -22.24 -8.93
CA ASP A 196 -9.89 -23.41 -9.32
C ASP A 196 -8.86 -23.09 -10.41
N ALA A 197 -9.25 -22.28 -11.40
CA ALA A 197 -8.32 -21.81 -12.44
C ALA A 197 -7.18 -20.95 -11.88
N MET A 198 -7.47 -20.10 -10.90
CA MET A 198 -6.47 -19.29 -10.21
C MET A 198 -5.55 -20.15 -9.34
N LEU A 199 -6.13 -21.08 -8.55
CA LEU A 199 -5.39 -22.00 -7.69
C LEU A 199 -4.47 -22.91 -8.51
N ALA A 200 -4.88 -23.30 -9.72
CA ALA A 200 -4.05 -24.12 -10.62
C ALA A 200 -2.71 -23.44 -10.98
N GLN A 201 -2.66 -22.10 -10.98
CA GLN A 201 -1.45 -21.33 -11.27
C GLN A 201 -0.53 -21.16 -10.04
N ILE A 202 -1.04 -21.41 -8.84
CA ILE A 202 -0.28 -21.29 -7.59
C ILE A 202 0.33 -22.66 -7.25
N PRO A 203 1.67 -22.78 -7.12
CA PRO A 203 2.30 -24.06 -6.79
C PRO A 203 1.74 -24.70 -5.51
N MET A 204 1.49 -23.91 -4.47
CA MET A 204 0.94 -24.38 -3.19
C MET A 204 -0.58 -24.67 -3.22
N LYS A 205 -1.27 -24.38 -4.32
CA LYS A 205 -2.71 -24.61 -4.52
C LYS A 205 -3.61 -23.97 -3.44
N GLN A 206 -3.16 -22.87 -2.86
CA GLN A 206 -3.93 -22.10 -1.89
C GLN A 206 -3.63 -20.59 -2.05
N PHE A 207 -4.62 -19.76 -1.76
CA PHE A 207 -4.43 -18.32 -1.65
C PHE A 207 -3.62 -17.99 -0.40
N GLY A 208 -2.84 -16.91 -0.44
CA GLY A 208 -2.22 -16.35 0.76
C GLY A 208 -3.24 -15.58 1.59
N GLN A 209 -2.90 -15.34 2.85
CA GLN A 209 -3.68 -14.51 3.77
C GLN A 209 -3.03 -13.13 3.90
N ALA A 210 -3.84 -12.10 4.20
CA ALA A 210 -3.33 -10.74 4.38
C ALA A 210 -2.29 -10.66 5.52
N GLU A 211 -2.48 -11.44 6.57
CA GLU A 211 -1.58 -11.54 7.72
C GLU A 211 -0.19 -12.07 7.32
N GLN A 212 -0.12 -13.00 6.38
CA GLN A 212 1.17 -13.52 5.88
C GLN A 212 1.97 -12.46 5.11
N VAL A 213 1.29 -11.50 4.50
CA VAL A 213 1.96 -10.35 3.87
C VAL A 213 2.43 -9.35 4.92
N ALA A 214 1.72 -9.25 6.04
CA ALA A 214 2.04 -8.35 7.14
C ALA A 214 3.21 -8.81 8.02
N GLU A 215 3.57 -10.09 7.97
CA GLU A 215 4.72 -10.67 8.71
C GLU A 215 6.07 -10.28 8.11
#